data_b84889e90dc6c9b47335bff9745740c4
#
_entry.id   b84889e90dc6c9b47335bff9745740c4
#
_cell.length_a   1.000
_cell.length_b   1.000
_cell.length_c   1.000
_cell.angle_alpha   90.00
_cell.angle_beta   90.00
_cell.angle_gamma   90.00
#
_symmetry.space_group_name_H-M   'P 1'
#
loop_
_entity.id
_entity.type
_entity.pdbx_description
1 polymer ?
#
loop_
_entity_poly.entity_id
_entity_poly.type
_entity_poly.pdbx_seq_one_letter_code
_entity_poly.pdbx_strand_id
1 'polypeptide(L)'
;IIAVALAAIIRGFFRQKAYIKILYEKNLALAKAEKPKEKKVSTLDEDRISELCDKIDKVLLDNSLICSPDFSLQQLAESIGSNYKYVSQVINDRYHKNFRLLVNEARVKEACRRLGDPEHYGNLTIEAISTGLGFKSRSNFAVTFKKITGISPSDFQKMAKE
;
A
#
# COMPACT_ATOMS: atom_id res chain seq x y z
N ILE A 1 1.39 47.73 -8.48
CA ILE A 1 1.98 46.55 -7.83
C ILE A 1 0.87 45.51 -7.51
N ILE A 2 -0.22 45.91 -6.85
CA ILE A 2 -1.32 45.00 -6.46
C ILE A 2 -1.99 44.33 -7.68
N ALA A 3 -2.25 45.05 -8.75
CA ALA A 3 -2.86 44.52 -9.97
C ALA A 3 -1.99 43.46 -10.67
N VAL A 4 -0.68 43.61 -10.66
CA VAL A 4 0.28 42.66 -11.24
C VAL A 4 0.33 41.38 -10.41
N ALA A 5 0.34 41.52 -9.08
CA ALA A 5 0.29 40.36 -8.17
C ALA A 5 -1.03 39.57 -8.32
N LEU A 6 -2.16 40.29 -8.41
CA LEU A 6 -3.47 39.65 -8.62
C LEU A 6 -3.54 38.89 -9.97
N ALA A 7 -3.01 39.50 -11.04
CA ALA A 7 -2.92 38.86 -12.34
C ALA A 7 -2.03 37.60 -12.36
N ALA A 8 -0.94 37.62 -11.57
CA ALA A 8 -0.07 36.46 -11.41
C ALA A 8 -0.77 35.29 -10.67
N ILE A 9 -1.51 35.60 -9.60
CA ILE A 9 -2.29 34.64 -8.82
C ILE A 9 -3.39 34.02 -9.69
N ILE A 10 -4.13 34.85 -10.44
CA ILE A 10 -5.18 34.41 -11.34
C ILE A 10 -4.61 33.49 -12.44
N ARG A 11 -3.48 33.87 -13.06
CA ARG A 11 -2.77 33.05 -14.04
C ARG A 11 -2.31 31.71 -13.42
N GLY A 12 -1.80 31.71 -12.20
CA GLY A 12 -1.43 30.50 -11.45
C GLY A 12 -2.62 29.57 -11.26
N PHE A 13 -3.76 30.11 -10.85
CA PHE A 13 -4.98 29.36 -10.64
C PHE A 13 -5.53 28.71 -11.94
N PHE A 14 -5.51 29.43 -13.04
CA PHE A 14 -5.92 28.89 -14.34
C PHE A 14 -4.94 27.81 -14.86
N ARG A 15 -3.64 28.00 -14.66
CA ARG A 15 -2.62 26.99 -14.99
C ARG A 15 -2.83 25.70 -14.17
N GLN A 16 -3.13 25.84 -12.89
CA GLN A 16 -3.38 24.69 -12.00
C GLN A 16 -4.64 23.92 -12.41
N LYS A 17 -5.73 24.63 -12.73
CA LYS A 17 -6.96 23.99 -13.27
C LYS A 17 -6.71 23.27 -14.59
N ALA A 18 -5.96 23.88 -15.52
CA ALA A 18 -5.62 23.26 -16.79
C ALA A 18 -4.78 22.00 -16.59
N TYR A 19 -3.80 22.01 -15.67
CA TYR A 19 -2.96 20.86 -15.34
C TYR A 19 -3.80 19.70 -14.75
N ILE A 20 -4.70 20.00 -13.82
CA ILE A 20 -5.61 19.01 -13.22
C ILE A 20 -6.51 18.38 -14.31
N LYS A 21 -7.02 19.19 -15.24
CA LYS A 21 -7.83 18.68 -16.35
C LYS A 21 -7.06 17.72 -17.27
N ILE A 22 -5.82 18.09 -17.62
CA ILE A 22 -4.95 17.22 -18.43
C ILE A 22 -4.65 15.90 -17.70
N LEU A 23 -4.39 15.97 -16.40
CA LEU A 23 -4.14 14.78 -15.57
C LEU A 23 -5.38 13.87 -15.51
N TYR A 24 -6.56 14.46 -15.35
CA TYR A 24 -7.83 13.75 -15.37
C TYR A 24 -8.08 13.05 -16.71
N GLU A 25 -7.93 13.78 -17.83
CA GLU A 25 -8.12 13.22 -19.18
C GLU A 25 -7.11 12.10 -19.47
N LYS A 26 -5.85 12.27 -19.06
CA LYS A 26 -4.81 11.24 -19.18
C LYS A 26 -5.15 9.98 -18.38
N ASN A 27 -5.58 10.14 -17.14
CA ASN A 27 -5.99 9.01 -16.29
C ASN A 27 -7.25 8.33 -16.83
N LEU A 28 -8.20 9.10 -17.35
CA LEU A 28 -9.41 8.56 -17.98
C LEU A 28 -9.09 7.80 -19.28
N ALA A 29 -8.14 8.31 -20.07
CA ALA A 29 -7.64 7.62 -21.27
C ALA A 29 -6.92 6.31 -20.93
N LEU A 30 -6.07 6.31 -19.87
CA LEU A 30 -5.42 5.10 -19.36
C LEU A 30 -6.46 4.08 -18.87
N ALA A 31 -7.45 4.51 -18.09
CA ALA A 31 -8.53 3.65 -17.61
C ALA A 31 -9.39 3.06 -18.76
N LYS A 32 -9.58 3.80 -19.85
CA LYS A 32 -10.26 3.32 -21.06
C LYS A 32 -9.40 2.43 -21.93
N ALA A 33 -8.09 2.62 -21.95
CA ALA A 33 -7.12 1.80 -22.71
C ALA A 33 -6.88 0.44 -22.07
N GLU A 34 -7.00 0.34 -20.75
CA GLU A 34 -6.99 -0.92 -20.01
C GLU A 34 -8.37 -1.60 -20.08
N LYS A 35 -8.80 -2.00 -21.29
CA LYS A 35 -9.74 -3.11 -21.38
C LYS A 35 -8.94 -4.36 -21.00
N PRO A 36 -9.32 -5.06 -19.91
CA PRO A 36 -8.75 -6.37 -19.65
C PRO A 36 -9.00 -7.21 -20.92
N LYS A 37 -7.96 -7.78 -21.50
CA LYS A 37 -8.15 -8.92 -22.40
C LYS A 37 -8.81 -9.98 -21.52
N GLU A 38 -10.11 -10.15 -21.64
CA GLU A 38 -10.84 -11.29 -21.11
C GLU A 38 -10.19 -12.55 -21.73
N LYS A 39 -9.15 -13.07 -21.08
CA LYS A 39 -8.89 -14.48 -21.17
C LYS A 39 -10.14 -15.12 -20.59
N LYS A 40 -10.84 -15.92 -21.38
CA LYS A 40 -11.83 -16.88 -20.88
C LYS A 40 -11.09 -17.78 -19.88
N VAL A 41 -11.11 -17.37 -18.62
CA VAL A 41 -10.64 -18.18 -17.50
C VAL A 41 -11.70 -19.28 -17.35
N SER A 42 -11.30 -20.53 -17.41
CA SER A 42 -12.21 -21.64 -17.13
C SER A 42 -12.65 -21.51 -15.67
N THR A 43 -13.86 -21.95 -15.32
CA THR A 43 -14.36 -21.95 -13.93
C THR A 43 -13.41 -22.64 -12.96
N LEU A 44 -12.71 -23.69 -13.41
CA LEU A 44 -11.67 -24.39 -12.64
C LEU A 44 -10.44 -23.53 -12.34
N ASP A 45 -10.09 -22.58 -13.23
CA ASP A 45 -8.98 -21.64 -12.98
C ASP A 45 -9.41 -20.56 -11.98
N GLU A 46 -10.67 -20.12 -11.99
CA GLU A 46 -11.20 -19.15 -11.01
C GLU A 46 -11.22 -19.72 -9.58
N ASP A 47 -11.66 -20.98 -9.40
CA ASP A 47 -11.67 -21.63 -8.09
C ASP A 47 -10.26 -21.77 -7.52
N ARG A 48 -9.28 -22.13 -8.35
CA ARG A 48 -7.86 -22.18 -7.95
C ARG A 48 -7.30 -20.83 -7.59
N ILE A 49 -7.64 -19.79 -8.34
CA ILE A 49 -7.20 -18.42 -8.07
C ILE A 49 -7.82 -17.94 -6.75
N SER A 50 -9.12 -18.22 -6.53
CA SER A 50 -9.80 -17.88 -5.27
C SER A 50 -9.15 -18.56 -4.07
N GLU A 51 -8.89 -19.87 -4.15
CA GLU A 51 -8.16 -20.60 -3.10
C GLU A 51 -6.77 -20.02 -2.84
N LEU A 52 -6.06 -19.59 -3.89
CA LEU A 52 -4.75 -18.99 -3.75
C LEU A 52 -4.84 -17.59 -3.08
N CYS A 53 -5.85 -16.79 -3.41
CA CYS A 53 -6.10 -15.53 -2.73
C CYS A 53 -6.38 -15.74 -1.24
N ASP A 54 -7.21 -16.73 -0.87
CA ASP A 54 -7.49 -17.06 0.52
C ASP A 54 -6.22 -17.46 1.29
N LYS A 55 -5.32 -18.21 0.64
CA LYS A 55 -4.02 -18.57 1.23
C LYS A 55 -3.12 -17.36 1.40
N ILE A 56 -3.06 -16.45 0.41
CA ILE A 56 -2.31 -15.20 0.49
C ILE A 56 -2.84 -14.35 1.64
N ASP A 57 -4.16 -14.18 1.74
CA ASP A 57 -4.79 -13.37 2.79
C ASP A 57 -4.51 -13.94 4.18
N LYS A 58 -4.51 -15.26 4.36
CA LYS A 58 -4.12 -15.89 5.62
C LYS A 58 -2.68 -15.59 6.00
N VAL A 59 -1.75 -15.64 5.04
CA VAL A 59 -0.34 -15.30 5.29
C VAL A 59 -0.18 -13.81 5.62
N LEU A 60 -0.94 -12.93 4.99
CA LEU A 60 -0.92 -11.48 5.28
C LEU A 60 -1.47 -11.13 6.67
N LEU A 61 -2.23 -12.02 7.29
CA LEU A 61 -2.68 -11.90 8.68
C LEU A 61 -1.68 -12.48 9.69
N ASP A 62 -0.71 -13.26 9.23
CA ASP A 62 0.33 -13.85 10.08
C ASP A 62 1.47 -12.85 10.30
N ASN A 63 1.41 -12.14 11.42
CA ASN A 63 2.42 -11.16 11.80
C ASN A 63 3.83 -11.79 11.95
N SER A 64 3.95 -13.08 12.23
CA SER A 64 5.26 -13.73 12.35
C SER A 64 6.01 -13.79 11.02
N LEU A 65 5.27 -13.95 9.92
CA LEU A 65 5.83 -14.00 8.58
C LEU A 65 6.02 -12.60 7.99
N ILE A 66 4.96 -11.79 7.95
CA ILE A 66 5.03 -10.48 7.28
C ILE A 66 5.95 -9.49 7.97
N CYS A 67 6.17 -9.62 9.29
CA CYS A 67 7.05 -8.73 10.05
C CYS A 67 8.54 -9.15 9.96
N SER A 68 8.87 -10.23 9.30
CA SER A 68 10.27 -10.55 8.99
C SER A 68 10.85 -9.54 7.99
N PRO A 69 12.02 -8.91 8.25
CA PRO A 69 12.63 -7.94 7.34
C PRO A 69 13.03 -8.56 5.99
N ASP A 70 13.20 -9.86 5.94
CA ASP A 70 13.61 -10.62 4.76
C ASP A 70 12.42 -11.34 4.07
N PHE A 71 11.18 -11.10 4.54
CA PHE A 71 10.00 -11.69 3.92
C PHE A 71 9.92 -11.34 2.43
N SER A 72 9.90 -12.37 1.60
CA SER A 72 10.00 -12.27 0.16
C SER A 72 8.83 -12.96 -0.55
N LEU A 73 8.63 -12.61 -1.82
CA LEU A 73 7.66 -13.28 -2.68
C LEU A 73 7.92 -14.79 -2.81
N GLN A 74 9.21 -15.17 -2.79
CA GLN A 74 9.61 -16.58 -2.83
C GLN A 74 9.12 -17.32 -1.59
N GLN A 75 9.33 -16.74 -0.39
CA GLN A 75 8.87 -17.32 0.87
C GLN A 75 7.35 -17.37 0.96
N LEU A 76 6.64 -16.34 0.46
CA LEU A 76 5.18 -16.39 0.33
C LEU A 76 4.76 -17.57 -0.54
N ALA A 77 5.35 -17.71 -1.73
CA ALA A 77 4.99 -18.76 -2.65
C ALA A 77 5.25 -20.16 -2.06
N GLU A 78 6.38 -20.35 -1.38
CA GLU A 78 6.72 -21.60 -0.68
C GLU A 78 5.72 -21.91 0.44
N SER A 79 5.35 -20.92 1.25
CA SER A 79 4.42 -21.11 2.38
C SER A 79 3.01 -21.53 1.94
N ILE A 80 2.59 -21.14 0.73
CA ILE A 80 1.27 -21.49 0.18
C ILE A 80 1.31 -22.62 -0.84
N GLY A 81 2.48 -23.25 -1.04
CA GLY A 81 2.64 -24.39 -1.95
C GLY A 81 2.47 -24.03 -3.43
N SER A 82 2.96 -22.86 -3.85
CA SER A 82 2.84 -22.35 -5.22
C SER A 82 4.18 -21.84 -5.76
N ASN A 83 4.24 -21.51 -7.07
CA ASN A 83 5.44 -20.87 -7.60
C ASN A 83 5.32 -19.35 -7.58
N TYR A 84 6.46 -18.68 -7.40
CA TYR A 84 6.52 -17.23 -7.22
C TYR A 84 6.01 -16.45 -8.44
N LYS A 85 6.17 -16.97 -9.67
CA LYS A 85 5.68 -16.29 -10.89
C LYS A 85 4.16 -16.23 -10.91
N TYR A 86 3.53 -17.36 -10.58
CA TYR A 86 2.07 -17.47 -10.52
C TYR A 86 1.49 -16.62 -9.38
N VAL A 87 2.11 -16.67 -8.18
CA VAL A 87 1.73 -15.82 -7.05
C VAL A 87 1.87 -14.34 -7.39
N SER A 88 2.98 -13.94 -8.04
CA SER A 88 3.16 -12.55 -8.49
C SER A 88 2.09 -12.10 -9.46
N GLN A 89 1.71 -12.96 -10.41
CA GLN A 89 0.66 -12.67 -11.38
C GLN A 89 -0.69 -12.51 -10.67
N VAL A 90 -1.06 -13.43 -9.79
CA VAL A 90 -2.32 -13.36 -9.02
C VAL A 90 -2.37 -12.09 -8.16
N ILE A 91 -1.26 -11.73 -7.50
CA ILE A 91 -1.18 -10.48 -6.73
C ILE A 91 -1.45 -9.27 -7.63
N ASN A 92 -0.82 -9.19 -8.79
CA ASN A 92 -1.04 -8.09 -9.72
C ASN A 92 -2.47 -8.06 -10.27
N ASP A 93 -3.02 -9.21 -10.65
CA ASP A 93 -4.31 -9.30 -11.33
C ASP A 93 -5.49 -9.12 -10.37
N ARG A 94 -5.40 -9.64 -9.13
CA ARG A 94 -6.49 -9.64 -8.14
C ARG A 94 -6.42 -8.49 -7.14
N TYR A 95 -5.22 -8.16 -6.66
CA TYR A 95 -5.05 -7.07 -5.69
C TYR A 95 -4.69 -5.73 -6.36
N HIS A 96 -4.40 -5.72 -7.67
CA HIS A 96 -3.93 -4.53 -8.42
C HIS A 96 -2.71 -3.87 -7.79
N LYS A 97 -1.82 -4.68 -7.20
CA LYS A 97 -0.64 -4.28 -6.44
C LYS A 97 0.52 -5.19 -6.77
N ASN A 98 1.74 -4.70 -6.56
CA ASN A 98 2.88 -5.59 -6.49
C ASN A 98 3.03 -6.16 -5.06
N PHE A 99 3.80 -7.24 -4.92
CA PHE A 99 4.06 -7.91 -3.64
C PHE A 99 4.53 -6.94 -2.54
N ARG A 100 5.46 -6.03 -2.88
CA ARG A 100 6.02 -5.07 -1.91
C ARG A 100 4.94 -4.14 -1.34
N LEU A 101 4.05 -3.64 -2.20
CA LEU A 101 2.96 -2.77 -1.77
C LEU A 101 1.98 -3.54 -0.90
N LEU A 102 1.62 -4.76 -1.29
CA LEU A 102 0.70 -5.63 -0.57
C LEU A 102 1.21 -5.92 0.86
N VAL A 103 2.48 -6.33 1.00
CA VAL A 103 3.10 -6.57 2.31
C VAL A 103 3.24 -5.29 3.13
N ASN A 104 3.61 -4.18 2.50
CA ASN A 104 3.72 -2.91 3.21
C ASN A 104 2.36 -2.43 3.75
N GLU A 105 1.27 -2.64 3.04
CA GLU A 105 -0.07 -2.31 3.54
C GLU A 105 -0.45 -3.18 4.74
N ALA A 106 -0.15 -4.48 4.73
CA ALA A 106 -0.37 -5.35 5.87
C ALA A 106 0.46 -4.92 7.09
N ARG A 107 1.74 -4.59 6.89
CA ARG A 107 2.63 -4.05 7.94
C ARG A 107 2.13 -2.72 8.50
N VAL A 108 1.66 -1.81 7.64
CA VAL A 108 1.12 -0.52 8.08
C VAL A 108 -0.19 -0.69 8.84
N LYS A 109 -1.04 -1.63 8.43
CA LYS A 109 -2.26 -1.98 9.20
C LYS A 109 -1.91 -2.43 10.61
N GLU A 110 -0.91 -3.30 10.77
CA GLU A 110 -0.42 -3.73 12.09
C GLU A 110 0.25 -2.57 12.84
N ALA A 111 0.97 -1.65 12.13
CA ALA A 111 1.51 -0.44 12.73
C ALA A 111 0.40 0.44 13.32
N CYS A 112 -0.70 0.65 12.60
CA CYS A 112 -1.84 1.40 13.10
C CYS A 112 -2.43 0.77 14.38
N ARG A 113 -2.52 -0.57 14.42
CA ARG A 113 -2.97 -1.29 15.60
C ARG A 113 -2.04 -1.04 16.80
N ARG A 114 -0.71 -1.16 16.60
CA ARG A 114 0.26 -0.96 17.70
C ARG A 114 0.35 0.51 18.14
N LEU A 115 0.37 1.44 17.20
CA LEU A 115 0.43 2.88 17.50
C LEU A 115 -0.85 3.40 18.13
N GLY A 116 -2.00 2.77 17.84
CA GLY A 116 -3.32 3.09 18.37
C GLY A 116 -3.63 2.45 19.72
N ASP A 117 -2.72 1.64 20.27
CA ASP A 117 -2.89 0.93 21.55
C ASP A 117 -1.78 1.35 22.53
N PRO A 118 -1.92 2.52 23.18
CA PRO A 118 -0.92 3.02 24.13
C PRO A 118 -0.80 2.19 25.39
N GLU A 119 -1.81 1.40 25.77
CA GLU A 119 -1.76 0.55 26.94
C GLU A 119 -0.74 -0.57 26.79
N HIS A 120 -0.72 -1.23 25.62
CA HIS A 120 0.19 -2.36 25.37
C HIS A 120 1.50 -1.94 24.69
N TYR A 121 1.48 -0.88 23.86
CA TYR A 121 2.64 -0.49 23.03
C TYR A 121 3.15 0.92 23.35
N GLY A 122 2.60 1.61 24.34
CA GLY A 122 2.97 2.99 24.68
C GLY A 122 4.43 3.19 25.10
N ASN A 123 5.08 2.13 25.57
CA ASN A 123 6.49 2.11 25.96
C ASN A 123 7.45 1.94 24.76
N LEU A 124 6.93 1.58 23.58
CA LEU A 124 7.73 1.38 22.40
C LEU A 124 7.92 2.69 21.62
N THR A 125 9.13 2.91 21.18
CA THR A 125 9.43 3.98 20.23
C THR A 125 8.88 3.64 18.84
N ILE A 126 8.62 4.66 18.01
CA ILE A 126 8.24 4.46 16.61
C ILE A 126 9.29 3.63 15.86
N GLU A 127 10.56 3.80 16.21
CA GLU A 127 11.66 3.01 15.65
C GLU A 127 11.57 1.53 16.04
N ALA A 128 11.33 1.24 17.32
CA ALA A 128 11.14 -0.14 17.78
C ALA A 128 9.93 -0.80 17.09
N ILE A 129 8.81 -0.07 16.96
CA ILE A 129 7.63 -0.54 16.23
C ILE A 129 7.98 -0.81 14.76
N SER A 130 8.66 0.12 14.08
CA SER A 130 9.00 -0.03 12.65
C SER A 130 9.92 -1.22 12.39
N THR A 131 10.93 -1.42 13.25
CA THR A 131 11.84 -2.56 13.18
C THR A 131 11.10 -3.87 13.44
N GLY A 132 10.27 -3.90 14.48
CA GLY A 132 9.43 -5.06 14.79
C GLY A 132 8.33 -5.39 13.76
N LEU A 133 8.14 -4.52 12.76
CA LEU A 133 7.27 -4.73 11.59
C LEU A 133 8.04 -5.09 10.32
N GLY A 134 9.36 -5.32 10.43
CA GLY A 134 10.20 -5.72 9.30
C GLY A 134 10.59 -4.58 8.35
N PHE A 135 10.48 -3.32 8.76
CA PHE A 135 11.03 -2.22 7.99
C PHE A 135 12.54 -2.08 8.25
N LYS A 136 13.33 -1.97 7.16
CA LYS A 136 14.80 -1.86 7.23
C LYS A 136 15.29 -0.50 7.77
N SER A 137 14.44 0.53 7.78
CA SER A 137 14.75 1.84 8.36
C SER A 137 13.49 2.58 8.78
N ARG A 138 13.65 3.41 9.83
CA ARG A 138 12.61 4.34 10.30
C ARG A 138 12.12 5.30 9.21
N SER A 139 13.02 5.79 8.37
CA SER A 139 12.68 6.71 7.28
C SER A 139 11.79 6.05 6.23
N ASN A 140 12.13 4.82 5.83
CA ASN A 140 11.29 4.06 4.88
C ASN A 140 9.91 3.75 5.47
N PHE A 141 9.85 3.38 6.75
CA PHE A 141 8.59 3.21 7.46
C PHE A 141 7.75 4.49 7.44
N ALA A 142 8.32 5.63 7.86
CA ALA A 142 7.59 6.89 7.96
C ALA A 142 7.01 7.34 6.60
N VAL A 143 7.79 7.23 5.53
CA VAL A 143 7.33 7.54 4.15
C VAL A 143 6.22 6.60 3.72
N THR A 144 6.39 5.30 3.94
CA THR A 144 5.40 4.27 3.57
C THR A 144 4.10 4.44 4.36
N PHE A 145 4.21 4.62 5.67
CA PHE A 145 3.07 4.83 6.56
C PHE A 145 2.27 6.07 6.13
N LYS A 146 2.94 7.22 5.96
CA LYS A 146 2.27 8.45 5.51
C LYS A 146 1.63 8.31 4.14
N LYS A 147 2.27 7.58 3.21
CA LYS A 147 1.72 7.33 1.87
C LYS A 147 0.41 6.53 1.93
N ILE A 148 0.31 5.57 2.85
CA ILE A 148 -0.84 4.66 2.98
C ILE A 148 -1.95 5.30 3.83
N THR A 149 -1.59 5.95 4.95
CA THR A 149 -2.56 6.47 5.94
C THR A 149 -2.90 7.95 5.75
N GLY A 150 -2.07 8.70 5.02
CA GLY A 150 -2.21 10.15 4.85
C GLY A 150 -1.53 11.00 5.92
N ILE A 151 -1.20 10.44 7.09
CA ILE A 151 -0.58 11.14 8.23
C ILE A 151 0.72 10.49 8.67
N SER A 152 1.56 11.20 9.44
CA SER A 152 2.81 10.62 9.93
C SER A 152 2.58 9.63 11.07
N PRO A 153 3.48 8.64 11.29
CA PRO A 153 3.38 7.75 12.45
C PRO A 153 3.38 8.49 13.79
N SER A 154 4.11 9.62 13.88
CA SER A 154 4.17 10.45 15.09
C SER A 154 2.84 11.13 15.38
N ASP A 155 2.20 11.70 14.35
CA ASP A 155 0.89 12.33 14.49
C ASP A 155 -0.17 11.28 14.84
N PHE A 156 -0.12 10.11 14.20
CA PHE A 156 -1.04 9.00 14.50
C PHE A 156 -0.92 8.55 15.97
N GLN A 157 0.33 8.36 16.46
CA GLN A 157 0.56 7.98 17.86
C GLN A 157 0.11 9.05 18.85
N LYS A 158 0.28 10.33 18.51
CA LYS A 158 -0.16 11.44 19.35
C LYS A 158 -1.69 11.46 19.49
N MET A 159 -2.41 11.30 18.39
CA MET A 159 -3.89 11.26 18.40
C MET A 159 -4.45 10.08 19.21
N ALA A 160 -3.72 8.97 19.31
CA ALA A 160 -4.13 7.81 20.10
C ALA A 160 -3.94 8.00 21.62
N LYS A 161 -3.22 9.05 22.04
CA LYS A 161 -2.95 9.38 23.45
C LYS A 161 -3.83 10.51 23.99
N GLU A 162 -4.57 11.17 23.11
CA GLU A 162 -5.55 12.22 23.43
C GLU A 162 -6.92 11.61 23.76
#